data_f9fd0af8cdf19d64b3a823426cbe8fc4
#
_entry.id   f9fd0af8cdf19d64b3a823426cbe8fc4
#
_cell.length_a   1.000
_cell.length_b   1.000
_cell.length_c   1.000
_cell.angle_alpha   90.00
_cell.angle_beta   90.00
_cell.angle_gamma   90.00
#
_symmetry.space_group_name_H-M   'P 1'
#
loop_
_entity.id
_entity.type
_entity.pdbx_description
1 polymer ?
#
loop_
_entity_poly.entity_id
_entity_poly.type
_entity_poly.pdbx_seq_one_letter_code
_entity_poly.pdbx_strand_id
1 'polypeptide(L)'
;MKRSIKYALFFFLVTMALNSQAALQVVTTTEDLAAITRAIGGAAVGVVSLTPGTRDPHFAEAKPSMIRKVHRADLLILVGADMEIGWLPPLLQSARNGRVQSGNTGYLDLSLVVPLLGQMAGPISRAMGDVHANGNPHYWLDPRNGARMARAIADRLSELDPKQRDNYQSRLVVFEETLERKLGQWQAALTPLKGQTVIAYHTSFVYLADAFGFTITDEVEPKPGIAPSASHLSQLVRRIKAERIERLIMEPYYEQRSASYLHDQTGIRIAVLPQSVGALPQIRTYFDLFDQIVAILTQTGSS
;
A
#
# COMPACT_ATOMS: atom_id res chain seq x y z
N MET A 1 -36.79 41.79 -36.20
CA MET A 1 -35.43 41.23 -36.04
C MET A 1 -34.93 41.03 -34.60
N LYS A 2 -35.44 41.71 -33.56
CA LYS A 2 -34.92 41.61 -32.19
C LYS A 2 -35.46 40.43 -31.36
N ARG A 3 -36.47 39.69 -31.77
CA ARG A 3 -37.05 38.54 -31.04
C ARG A 3 -36.36 37.21 -31.37
N SER A 4 -35.86 37.01 -32.56
CA SER A 4 -35.21 35.76 -33.01
C SER A 4 -33.84 35.50 -32.38
N ILE A 5 -33.13 36.57 -31.99
CA ILE A 5 -31.76 36.45 -31.37
C ILE A 5 -31.86 35.93 -29.95
N LYS A 6 -32.92 36.23 -29.19
CA LYS A 6 -33.08 35.75 -27.81
C LYS A 6 -33.32 34.23 -27.71
N TYR A 7 -33.98 33.64 -28.69
CA TYR A 7 -34.23 32.20 -28.71
C TYR A 7 -33.02 31.40 -29.17
N ALA A 8 -32.17 31.95 -30.05
CA ALA A 8 -30.93 31.32 -30.47
C ALA A 8 -29.91 31.26 -29.32
N LEU A 9 -29.83 32.30 -28.46
CA LEU A 9 -28.95 32.32 -27.31
C LEU A 9 -29.39 31.35 -26.19
N PHE A 10 -30.73 31.19 -26.02
CA PHE A 10 -31.27 30.26 -25.04
C PHE A 10 -31.09 28.78 -25.45
N PHE A 11 -31.17 28.50 -26.75
CA PHE A 11 -30.96 27.16 -27.29
C PHE A 11 -29.47 26.74 -27.23
N PHE A 12 -28.53 27.68 -27.36
CA PHE A 12 -27.10 27.42 -27.26
C PHE A 12 -26.63 27.16 -25.80
N LEU A 13 -27.34 27.76 -24.81
CA LEU A 13 -27.06 27.55 -23.39
C LEU A 13 -27.61 26.20 -22.87
N VAL A 14 -28.63 25.63 -23.51
CA VAL A 14 -29.20 24.33 -23.09
C VAL A 14 -28.42 23.14 -23.64
N THR A 15 -27.67 23.30 -24.73
CA THR A 15 -26.86 22.20 -25.31
C THR A 15 -25.51 21.99 -24.61
N MET A 16 -25.14 22.87 -23.68
CA MET A 16 -24.02 22.61 -22.72
C MET A 16 -24.48 21.93 -21.42
N ALA A 17 -25.58 21.17 -21.45
CA ALA A 17 -25.83 20.16 -20.44
C ALA A 17 -24.71 19.08 -20.58
N LEU A 18 -23.60 19.36 -19.95
CA LEU A 18 -22.48 18.47 -19.76
C LEU A 18 -23.02 17.08 -19.40
N ASN A 19 -22.78 16.11 -20.26
CA ASN A 19 -22.84 14.70 -19.86
C ASN A 19 -21.80 14.50 -18.73
N SER A 20 -22.12 14.97 -17.52
CA SER A 20 -21.41 14.61 -16.32
C SER A 20 -21.67 13.12 -16.11
N GLN A 21 -20.90 12.29 -16.78
CA GLN A 21 -20.89 10.88 -16.45
C GLN A 21 -20.49 10.78 -14.98
N ALA A 22 -21.31 10.10 -14.18
CA ALA A 22 -20.99 9.90 -12.78
C ALA A 22 -19.62 9.20 -12.68
N ALA A 23 -18.71 9.78 -11.90
CA ALA A 23 -17.39 9.20 -11.70
C ALA A 23 -17.51 7.76 -11.15
N LEU A 24 -16.70 6.84 -11.67
CA LEU A 24 -16.64 5.47 -11.15
C LEU A 24 -16.32 5.49 -9.65
N GLN A 25 -17.12 4.79 -8.87
CA GLN A 25 -16.92 4.67 -7.42
C GLN A 25 -15.95 3.52 -7.14
N VAL A 26 -14.70 3.86 -6.78
CA VAL A 26 -13.66 2.90 -6.48
C VAL A 26 -13.43 2.84 -4.98
N VAL A 27 -13.50 1.63 -4.44
CA VAL A 27 -13.13 1.33 -3.05
C VAL A 27 -11.83 0.55 -3.07
N THR A 28 -10.87 0.95 -2.23
CA THR A 28 -9.62 0.22 -2.05
C THR A 28 -9.51 -0.25 -0.61
N THR A 29 -8.76 -1.31 -0.37
CA THR A 29 -8.54 -1.79 1.00
C THR A 29 -7.54 -0.94 1.75
N THR A 30 -6.50 -0.39 1.08
CA THR A 30 -5.47 0.47 1.69
C THR A 30 -5.35 1.83 0.99
N GLU A 31 -4.74 2.82 1.68
CA GLU A 31 -4.48 4.15 1.11
C GLU A 31 -3.43 4.12 0.00
N ASP A 32 -2.53 3.13 -0.01
CA ASP A 32 -1.53 2.97 -1.06
C ASP A 32 -2.18 2.68 -2.40
N LEU A 33 -3.12 1.74 -2.41
CA LEU A 33 -3.92 1.41 -3.59
C LEU A 33 -4.81 2.59 -4.00
N ALA A 34 -5.36 3.32 -3.01
CA ALA A 34 -6.14 4.52 -3.28
C ALA A 34 -5.28 5.62 -3.93
N ALA A 35 -4.06 5.82 -3.47
CA ALA A 35 -3.15 6.84 -4.02
C ALA A 35 -2.78 6.54 -5.48
N ILE A 36 -2.43 5.29 -5.79
CA ILE A 36 -2.17 4.86 -7.17
C ILE A 36 -3.44 5.01 -8.02
N THR A 37 -4.59 4.57 -7.51
CA THR A 37 -5.87 4.69 -8.24
C THR A 37 -6.24 6.13 -8.53
N ARG A 38 -6.04 7.07 -7.59
CA ARG A 38 -6.26 8.51 -7.81
C ARG A 38 -5.30 9.08 -8.86
N ALA A 39 -4.04 8.62 -8.86
CA ALA A 39 -3.06 9.06 -9.85
C ALA A 39 -3.46 8.63 -11.27
N ILE A 40 -3.95 7.41 -11.44
CA ILE A 40 -4.39 6.86 -12.73
C ILE A 40 -5.76 7.38 -13.14
N GLY A 41 -6.73 7.37 -12.23
CA GLY A 41 -8.13 7.67 -12.53
C GLY A 41 -8.43 9.17 -12.65
N GLY A 42 -7.65 10.02 -11.97
CA GLY A 42 -7.88 11.47 -11.98
C GLY A 42 -9.28 11.85 -11.55
N ALA A 43 -9.88 12.79 -12.25
CA ALA A 43 -11.23 13.29 -11.98
C ALA A 43 -12.35 12.31 -12.42
N ALA A 44 -12.03 11.28 -13.21
CA ALA A 44 -13.00 10.31 -13.71
C ALA A 44 -13.40 9.26 -12.65
N VAL A 45 -12.70 9.20 -11.50
CA VAL A 45 -12.96 8.23 -10.43
C VAL A 45 -13.15 8.92 -9.07
N GLY A 46 -14.09 8.42 -8.29
CA GLY A 46 -14.22 8.74 -6.87
C GLY A 46 -13.60 7.62 -6.04
N VAL A 47 -12.45 7.88 -5.38
CA VAL A 47 -11.69 6.84 -4.67
C VAL A 47 -11.77 7.00 -3.17
N VAL A 48 -12.13 5.94 -2.47
CA VAL A 48 -12.10 5.88 -1.01
C VAL A 48 -11.39 4.62 -0.52
N SER A 49 -10.53 4.78 0.48
CA SER A 49 -9.92 3.66 1.19
C SER A 49 -10.79 3.16 2.34
N LEU A 50 -10.67 1.87 2.66
CA LEU A 50 -11.30 1.26 3.84
C LEU A 50 -10.42 1.39 5.07
N THR A 51 -9.12 1.19 4.94
CA THR A 51 -8.17 1.33 6.06
C THR A 51 -7.34 2.61 5.91
N PRO A 52 -7.20 3.40 6.99
CA PRO A 52 -6.31 4.57 6.97
C PRO A 52 -4.84 4.13 7.06
N GLY A 53 -3.93 4.88 6.45
CA GLY A 53 -2.50 4.59 6.46
C GLY A 53 -1.81 4.64 7.84
N THR A 54 -2.52 5.11 8.87
CA THR A 54 -2.04 5.14 10.26
C THR A 54 -2.27 3.85 11.03
N ARG A 55 -2.88 2.83 10.43
CA ARG A 55 -3.25 1.56 11.08
C ARG A 55 -2.73 0.37 10.30
N ASP A 56 -2.53 -0.71 11.02
CA ASP A 56 -2.21 -2.00 10.45
C ASP A 56 -3.40 -2.52 9.61
N PRO A 57 -3.21 -2.79 8.30
CA PRO A 57 -4.28 -3.24 7.42
C PRO A 57 -4.75 -4.68 7.69
N HIS A 58 -3.98 -5.50 8.42
CA HIS A 58 -4.40 -6.85 8.84
C HIS A 58 -5.59 -6.81 9.79
N PHE A 59 -5.68 -5.77 10.63
CA PHE A 59 -6.63 -5.68 11.75
C PHE A 59 -7.68 -4.58 11.54
N ALA A 60 -8.30 -4.54 10.37
CA ALA A 60 -9.43 -3.64 10.13
C ALA A 60 -10.72 -4.22 10.73
N GLU A 61 -11.48 -3.39 11.41
CA GLU A 61 -12.82 -3.74 11.89
C GLU A 61 -13.88 -3.38 10.84
N ALA A 62 -14.72 -4.33 10.48
CA ALA A 62 -15.83 -4.07 9.56
C ALA A 62 -16.85 -3.11 10.20
N LYS A 63 -16.93 -1.87 9.68
CA LYS A 63 -17.85 -0.83 10.17
C LYS A 63 -19.02 -0.65 9.21
N PRO A 64 -20.22 -0.23 9.71
CA PRO A 64 -21.37 0.05 8.84
C PRO A 64 -21.07 1.07 7.71
N SER A 65 -20.15 1.99 7.96
CA SER A 65 -19.70 2.94 6.93
C SER A 65 -18.93 2.27 5.78
N MET A 66 -18.13 1.24 6.08
CA MET A 66 -17.42 0.45 5.06
C MET A 66 -18.40 -0.38 4.24
N ILE A 67 -19.40 -1.01 4.87
CA ILE A 67 -20.46 -1.75 4.18
C ILE A 67 -21.14 -0.86 3.15
N ARG A 68 -21.52 0.39 3.53
CA ARG A 68 -22.15 1.34 2.61
C ARG A 68 -21.24 1.74 1.45
N LYS A 69 -19.94 1.92 1.67
CA LYS A 69 -18.97 2.22 0.63
C LYS A 69 -18.89 1.07 -0.39
N VAL A 70 -18.68 -0.15 0.10
CA VAL A 70 -18.56 -1.35 -0.76
C VAL A 70 -19.88 -1.64 -1.48
N HIS A 71 -21.04 -1.42 -0.83
CA HIS A 71 -22.35 -1.58 -1.47
C HIS A 71 -22.51 -0.71 -2.74
N ARG A 72 -21.93 0.50 -2.74
CA ARG A 72 -22.04 1.47 -3.84
C ARG A 72 -20.87 1.41 -4.83
N ALA A 73 -19.88 0.58 -4.56
CA ALA A 73 -18.68 0.51 -5.37
C ALA A 73 -18.96 -0.08 -6.76
N ASP A 74 -18.34 0.49 -7.77
CA ASP A 74 -18.24 -0.08 -9.11
C ASP A 74 -17.01 -0.98 -9.23
N LEU A 75 -15.95 -0.64 -8.47
CA LEU A 75 -14.70 -1.39 -8.39
C LEU A 75 -14.21 -1.46 -6.95
N LEU A 76 -13.84 -2.66 -6.51
CA LEU A 76 -13.08 -2.93 -5.30
C LEU A 76 -11.68 -3.38 -5.69
N ILE A 77 -10.66 -2.71 -5.14
CA ILE A 77 -9.26 -3.05 -5.32
C ILE A 77 -8.70 -3.46 -3.97
N LEU A 78 -8.13 -4.66 -3.89
CA LEU A 78 -7.58 -5.20 -2.67
C LEU A 78 -6.10 -5.55 -2.83
N VAL A 79 -5.41 -5.59 -1.70
CA VAL A 79 -4.03 -6.09 -1.64
C VAL A 79 -4.02 -7.57 -2.00
N GLY A 80 -4.93 -8.37 -1.46
CA GLY A 80 -4.92 -9.82 -1.65
C GLY A 80 -3.80 -10.51 -0.86
N ALA A 81 -3.38 -11.69 -1.32
CA ALA A 81 -2.41 -12.53 -0.61
C ALA A 81 -2.73 -12.69 0.89
N ASP A 82 -4.00 -12.88 1.20
CA ASP A 82 -4.57 -13.06 2.55
C ASP A 82 -4.48 -11.83 3.48
N MET A 83 -4.04 -10.65 3.01
CA MET A 83 -3.96 -9.43 3.84
C MET A 83 -5.29 -9.12 4.53
N GLU A 84 -6.38 -9.22 3.80
CA GLU A 84 -7.72 -8.84 4.28
C GLU A 84 -8.56 -10.03 4.75
N ILE A 85 -7.97 -11.21 4.91
CA ILE A 85 -8.70 -12.47 5.17
C ILE A 85 -9.56 -12.40 6.44
N GLY A 86 -9.10 -11.65 7.45
CA GLY A 86 -9.78 -11.53 8.74
C GLY A 86 -11.04 -10.66 8.72
N TRP A 87 -11.20 -9.74 7.74
CA TRP A 87 -12.25 -8.73 7.80
C TRP A 87 -13.00 -8.47 6.48
N LEU A 88 -12.38 -8.66 5.32
CA LEU A 88 -13.01 -8.34 4.04
C LEU A 88 -14.12 -9.32 3.65
N PRO A 89 -14.00 -10.66 3.82
CA PRO A 89 -15.05 -11.59 3.42
C PRO A 89 -16.41 -11.32 4.10
N PRO A 90 -16.53 -11.14 5.43
CA PRO A 90 -17.81 -10.80 6.05
C PRO A 90 -18.32 -9.40 5.66
N LEU A 91 -17.42 -8.46 5.33
CA LEU A 91 -17.79 -7.14 4.83
C LEU A 91 -18.45 -7.24 3.45
N LEU A 92 -17.86 -8.02 2.52
CA LEU A 92 -18.40 -8.27 1.18
C LEU A 92 -19.78 -8.93 1.24
N GLN A 93 -19.93 -9.92 2.10
CA GLN A 93 -21.23 -10.60 2.32
C GLN A 93 -22.29 -9.60 2.80
N SER A 94 -21.93 -8.73 3.75
CA SER A 94 -22.84 -7.72 4.31
C SER A 94 -23.18 -6.61 3.31
N ALA A 95 -22.26 -6.26 2.43
CA ALA A 95 -22.45 -5.21 1.43
C ALA A 95 -23.42 -5.62 0.30
N ARG A 96 -23.59 -6.91 0.04
CA ARG A 96 -24.52 -7.46 -0.98
C ARG A 96 -24.36 -6.81 -2.36
N ASN A 97 -23.16 -6.45 -2.76
CA ASN A 97 -22.86 -5.90 -4.07
C ASN A 97 -22.25 -6.99 -4.95
N GLY A 98 -23.06 -7.54 -5.87
CA GLY A 98 -22.60 -8.60 -6.77
C GLY A 98 -21.48 -8.18 -7.73
N ARG A 99 -21.35 -6.88 -8.05
CA ARG A 99 -20.32 -6.39 -8.98
C ARG A 99 -18.91 -6.57 -8.44
N VAL A 100 -18.72 -6.41 -7.14
CA VAL A 100 -17.43 -6.44 -6.45
C VAL A 100 -17.17 -7.76 -5.72
N GLN A 101 -17.76 -8.85 -6.19
CA GLN A 101 -17.47 -10.20 -5.72
C GLN A 101 -16.33 -10.81 -6.54
N SER A 102 -15.58 -11.72 -5.93
CA SER A 102 -14.50 -12.45 -6.61
C SER A 102 -15.00 -13.09 -7.91
N GLY A 103 -14.20 -12.95 -8.98
CA GLY A 103 -14.53 -13.43 -10.32
C GLY A 103 -15.30 -12.44 -11.20
N ASN A 104 -15.77 -11.32 -10.66
CA ASN A 104 -16.44 -10.27 -11.44
C ASN A 104 -15.48 -9.13 -11.80
N THR A 105 -15.80 -8.39 -12.87
CA THR A 105 -14.99 -7.27 -13.38
C THR A 105 -14.77 -6.16 -12.34
N GLY A 106 -15.73 -5.95 -11.44
CA GLY A 106 -15.61 -4.99 -10.33
C GLY A 106 -14.76 -5.45 -9.15
N TYR A 107 -14.05 -6.59 -9.25
CA TYR A 107 -13.14 -7.10 -8.22
C TYR A 107 -11.73 -7.20 -8.78
N LEU A 108 -10.77 -6.51 -8.16
CA LEU A 108 -9.37 -6.51 -8.59
C LEU A 108 -8.45 -6.87 -7.42
N ASP A 109 -7.93 -8.09 -7.45
CA ASP A 109 -6.90 -8.58 -6.53
C ASP A 109 -5.53 -8.31 -7.14
N LEU A 110 -4.78 -7.36 -6.53
CA LEU A 110 -3.48 -6.96 -7.06
C LEU A 110 -2.35 -7.92 -6.71
N SER A 111 -2.56 -8.86 -5.78
CA SER A 111 -1.57 -9.92 -5.51
C SER A 111 -1.34 -10.82 -6.72
N LEU A 112 -2.30 -10.89 -7.64
CA LEU A 112 -2.24 -11.71 -8.85
C LEU A 112 -1.35 -11.12 -9.95
N VAL A 113 -0.95 -9.85 -9.83
CA VAL A 113 -0.18 -9.15 -10.87
C VAL A 113 1.25 -8.78 -10.43
N VAL A 114 1.62 -9.17 -9.21
CA VAL A 114 2.95 -8.90 -8.65
C VAL A 114 3.65 -10.21 -8.26
N PRO A 115 4.98 -10.28 -8.32
CA PRO A 115 5.71 -11.40 -7.75
C PRO A 115 5.61 -11.38 -6.23
N LEU A 116 5.17 -12.46 -5.61
CA LEU A 116 5.09 -12.58 -4.16
C LEU A 116 6.37 -13.22 -3.61
N LEU A 117 6.96 -12.58 -2.59
CA LEU A 117 8.08 -13.10 -1.81
C LEU A 117 7.56 -13.90 -0.61
N GLY A 118 8.42 -14.77 -0.06
CA GLY A 118 8.12 -15.48 1.18
C GLY A 118 6.99 -16.50 1.07
N GLN A 119 6.78 -17.09 -0.10
CA GLN A 119 5.84 -18.21 -0.26
C GLN A 119 6.29 -19.39 0.61
N MET A 120 5.34 -19.98 1.34
CA MET A 120 5.62 -21.10 2.22
C MET A 120 5.21 -22.42 1.57
N ALA A 121 6.11 -23.40 1.64
CA ALA A 121 5.79 -24.77 1.28
C ALA A 121 5.24 -25.51 2.50
N GLY A 122 3.99 -26.03 2.42
CA GLY A 122 3.39 -26.86 3.46
C GLY A 122 2.16 -26.25 4.15
N PRO A 123 1.52 -27.00 5.07
CA PRO A 123 0.31 -26.56 5.73
C PRO A 123 0.61 -25.44 6.73
N ILE A 124 -0.16 -24.36 6.64
CA ILE A 124 -0.12 -23.25 7.60
C ILE A 124 -1.05 -23.54 8.76
N SER A 125 -0.60 -23.21 9.97
CA SER A 125 -1.39 -23.29 11.19
C SER A 125 -1.44 -21.93 11.90
N ARG A 126 -2.51 -21.69 12.67
CA ARG A 126 -2.63 -20.47 13.51
C ARG A 126 -1.49 -20.30 14.53
N ALA A 127 -0.80 -21.37 14.88
CA ALA A 127 0.38 -21.31 15.76
C ALA A 127 1.61 -20.63 15.11
N MET A 128 1.54 -20.34 13.81
CA MET A 128 2.60 -19.65 13.07
C MET A 128 2.42 -18.12 13.06
N GLY A 129 1.34 -17.59 13.67
CA GLY A 129 0.99 -16.17 13.65
C GLY A 129 0.26 -15.75 12.38
N ASP A 130 0.34 -14.48 12.01
CA ASP A 130 -0.28 -13.91 10.79
C ASP A 130 0.54 -14.26 9.54
N VAL A 131 0.65 -15.56 9.28
CA VAL A 131 1.42 -16.08 8.14
C VAL A 131 0.51 -16.22 6.93
N HIS A 132 0.98 -15.74 5.79
CA HIS A 132 0.28 -15.74 4.52
C HIS A 132 0.80 -16.88 3.62
N ALA A 133 -0.08 -17.86 3.30
CA ALA A 133 0.28 -19.04 2.51
C ALA A 133 0.86 -18.70 1.15
N ASN A 134 0.24 -17.74 0.50
CA ASN A 134 0.53 -17.38 -0.88
C ASN A 134 1.76 -16.45 -1.02
N GLY A 135 2.32 -16.00 0.10
CA GLY A 135 3.46 -15.08 0.15
C GLY A 135 3.15 -13.81 0.93
N ASN A 136 4.19 -13.07 1.25
CA ASN A 136 4.09 -11.84 2.03
C ASN A 136 3.26 -10.79 1.28
N PRO A 137 2.21 -10.20 1.88
CA PRO A 137 1.31 -9.29 1.21
C PRO A 137 1.80 -7.84 1.08
N HIS A 138 2.93 -7.47 1.72
CA HIS A 138 3.42 -6.07 1.77
C HIS A 138 4.15 -5.63 0.49
N TYR A 139 3.79 -6.17 -0.65
CA TYR A 139 4.47 -6.00 -1.94
C TYR A 139 4.42 -4.56 -2.49
N TRP A 140 3.51 -3.71 -1.99
CA TRP A 140 3.49 -2.29 -2.36
C TRP A 140 4.73 -1.52 -1.86
N LEU A 141 5.49 -2.07 -0.91
CA LEU A 141 6.74 -1.50 -0.42
C LEU A 141 7.95 -1.79 -1.34
N ASP A 142 7.73 -2.45 -2.46
CA ASP A 142 8.65 -2.45 -3.61
C ASP A 142 8.12 -1.46 -4.66
N PRO A 143 8.82 -0.35 -4.94
CA PRO A 143 8.37 0.61 -5.95
C PRO A 143 8.23 0.01 -7.35
N ARG A 144 8.98 -1.07 -7.67
CA ARG A 144 8.84 -1.78 -8.96
C ARG A 144 7.46 -2.41 -9.12
N ASN A 145 6.83 -2.84 -8.03
CA ASN A 145 5.45 -3.32 -8.02
C ASN A 145 4.44 -2.18 -8.22
N GLY A 146 4.80 -0.95 -7.88
CA GLY A 146 3.99 0.24 -8.15
C GLY A 146 3.59 0.37 -9.61
N ALA A 147 4.52 0.11 -10.56
CA ALA A 147 4.21 0.10 -11.99
C ALA A 147 3.24 -1.03 -12.38
N ARG A 148 3.44 -2.26 -11.83
CA ARG A 148 2.54 -3.40 -12.09
C ARG A 148 1.12 -3.14 -11.61
N MET A 149 1.00 -2.61 -10.39
CA MET A 149 -0.29 -2.22 -9.82
C MET A 149 -0.96 -1.11 -10.64
N ALA A 150 -0.22 -0.08 -11.03
CA ALA A 150 -0.74 1.03 -11.83
C ALA A 150 -1.28 0.56 -13.19
N ARG A 151 -0.57 -0.35 -13.89
CA ARG A 151 -1.04 -0.96 -15.14
C ARG A 151 -2.35 -1.73 -14.94
N ALA A 152 -2.40 -2.63 -13.96
CA ALA A 152 -3.60 -3.42 -13.69
C ALA A 152 -4.81 -2.53 -13.33
N ILE A 153 -4.58 -1.44 -12.61
CA ILE A 153 -5.61 -0.45 -12.28
C ILE A 153 -6.06 0.29 -13.55
N ALA A 154 -5.13 0.77 -14.39
CA ALA A 154 -5.44 1.48 -15.63
C ALA A 154 -6.25 0.60 -16.60
N ASP A 155 -5.88 -0.67 -16.73
CA ASP A 155 -6.57 -1.63 -17.57
C ASP A 155 -7.99 -1.89 -17.06
N ARG A 156 -8.16 -2.11 -15.75
CA ARG A 156 -9.46 -2.35 -15.14
C ARG A 156 -10.36 -1.12 -15.23
N LEU A 157 -9.85 0.08 -15.00
CA LEU A 157 -10.60 1.33 -15.19
C LEU A 157 -11.01 1.51 -16.66
N SER A 158 -10.12 1.18 -17.61
CA SER A 158 -10.41 1.24 -19.04
C SER A 158 -11.45 0.22 -19.50
N GLU A 159 -11.54 -0.93 -18.81
CA GLU A 159 -12.57 -1.95 -19.05
C GLU A 159 -13.93 -1.48 -18.53
N LEU A 160 -13.99 -0.89 -17.34
CA LEU A 160 -15.22 -0.41 -16.71
C LEU A 160 -15.74 0.91 -17.29
N ASP A 161 -14.82 1.77 -17.76
CA ASP A 161 -15.15 3.06 -18.42
C ASP A 161 -14.33 3.24 -19.69
N PRO A 162 -14.73 2.60 -20.81
CA PRO A 162 -14.00 2.67 -22.07
C PRO A 162 -13.89 4.09 -22.66
N LYS A 163 -14.78 5.00 -22.27
CA LYS A 163 -14.75 6.40 -22.75
C LYS A 163 -13.57 7.19 -22.19
N GLN A 164 -13.06 6.81 -21.02
CA GLN A 164 -11.92 7.44 -20.36
C GLN A 164 -10.60 6.67 -20.58
N ARG A 165 -10.60 5.62 -21.40
CA ARG A 165 -9.42 4.78 -21.64
C ARG A 165 -8.15 5.59 -21.94
N ASP A 166 -8.22 6.51 -22.89
CA ASP A 166 -7.06 7.30 -23.31
C ASP A 166 -6.54 8.19 -22.17
N ASN A 167 -7.42 8.70 -21.33
CA ASN A 167 -7.04 9.47 -20.14
C ASN A 167 -6.35 8.58 -19.12
N TYR A 168 -6.84 7.37 -18.85
CA TYR A 168 -6.20 6.43 -17.92
C TYR A 168 -4.84 5.99 -18.42
N GLN A 169 -4.71 5.67 -19.70
CA GLN A 169 -3.43 5.27 -20.30
C GLN A 169 -2.42 6.41 -20.32
N SER A 170 -2.82 7.63 -20.66
CA SER A 170 -1.94 8.81 -20.59
C SER A 170 -1.44 9.08 -19.18
N ARG A 171 -2.29 8.92 -18.15
CA ARG A 171 -1.89 9.07 -16.75
C ARG A 171 -0.98 7.93 -16.28
N LEU A 172 -1.19 6.71 -16.79
CA LEU A 172 -0.28 5.59 -16.54
C LEU A 172 1.13 5.90 -17.04
N VAL A 173 1.27 6.41 -18.25
CA VAL A 173 2.58 6.81 -18.81
C VAL A 173 3.27 7.82 -17.88
N VAL A 174 2.56 8.89 -17.45
CA VAL A 174 3.11 9.91 -16.55
C VAL A 174 3.50 9.30 -15.20
N PHE A 175 2.71 8.36 -14.66
CA PHE A 175 3.01 7.66 -13.42
C PHE A 175 4.29 6.83 -13.54
N GLU A 176 4.43 6.06 -14.63
CA GLU A 176 5.58 5.19 -14.88
C GLU A 176 6.87 5.98 -15.09
N GLU A 177 6.85 7.04 -15.89
CA GLU A 177 7.99 7.95 -16.09
C GLU A 177 8.43 8.61 -14.77
N THR A 178 7.46 9.02 -13.95
CA THR A 178 7.74 9.60 -12.62
C THR A 178 8.37 8.55 -11.71
N LEU A 179 7.83 7.34 -11.70
CA LEU A 179 8.32 6.22 -10.89
C LEU A 179 9.75 5.83 -11.27
N GLU A 180 10.04 5.70 -12.56
CA GLU A 180 11.36 5.34 -13.07
C GLU A 180 12.41 6.37 -12.64
N ARG A 181 12.13 7.65 -12.84
CA ARG A 181 13.02 8.74 -12.42
C ARG A 181 13.25 8.74 -10.91
N LYS A 182 12.19 8.57 -10.11
CA LYS A 182 12.24 8.53 -8.65
C LYS A 182 12.98 7.29 -8.15
N LEU A 183 12.75 6.12 -8.76
CA LEU A 183 13.44 4.88 -8.41
C LEU A 183 14.96 5.03 -8.55
N GLY A 184 15.44 5.65 -9.62
CA GLY A 184 16.86 5.95 -9.78
C GLY A 184 17.40 6.85 -8.68
N GLN A 185 16.64 7.88 -8.26
CA GLN A 185 17.03 8.78 -7.16
C GLN A 185 17.08 8.02 -5.82
N TRP A 186 16.08 7.21 -5.50
CA TRP A 186 16.03 6.42 -4.27
C TRP A 186 17.14 5.38 -4.20
N GLN A 187 17.41 4.68 -5.31
CA GLN A 187 18.50 3.71 -5.40
C GLN A 187 19.87 4.36 -5.17
N ALA A 188 20.09 5.53 -5.76
CA ALA A 188 21.33 6.30 -5.55
C ALA A 188 21.49 6.73 -4.08
N ALA A 189 20.41 7.25 -3.48
CA ALA A 189 20.41 7.69 -2.08
C ALA A 189 20.62 6.54 -1.09
N LEU A 190 20.04 5.35 -1.36
CA LEU A 190 20.14 4.17 -0.52
C LEU A 190 21.36 3.28 -0.82
N THR A 191 22.24 3.68 -1.73
CA THR A 191 23.50 2.95 -2.03
C THR A 191 24.30 2.58 -0.77
N PRO A 192 24.41 3.46 0.27
CA PRO A 192 25.12 3.09 1.50
C PRO A 192 24.50 1.95 2.30
N LEU A 193 23.21 1.65 2.12
CA LEU A 193 22.54 0.52 2.77
C LEU A 193 22.75 -0.80 2.04
N LYS A 194 23.17 -0.77 0.78
CA LYS A 194 23.32 -1.98 -0.03
C LYS A 194 24.31 -2.96 0.62
N GLY A 195 23.85 -4.19 0.82
CA GLY A 195 24.61 -5.25 1.48
C GLY A 195 24.66 -5.14 3.00
N GLN A 196 24.05 -4.12 3.62
CA GLN A 196 23.93 -4.05 5.08
C GLN A 196 22.85 -5.00 5.60
N THR A 197 23.02 -5.43 6.85
CA THR A 197 22.02 -6.19 7.61
C THR A 197 21.25 -5.26 8.56
N VAL A 198 19.96 -5.50 8.69
CA VAL A 198 19.06 -4.77 9.60
C VAL A 198 18.18 -5.76 10.36
N ILE A 199 17.65 -5.33 11.51
CA ILE A 199 16.54 -5.99 12.20
C ILE A 199 15.25 -5.28 11.77
N ALA A 200 14.18 -6.02 11.49
CA ALA A 200 12.84 -5.46 11.32
C ALA A 200 12.00 -5.73 12.57
N TYR A 201 10.95 -4.91 12.81
CA TYR A 201 10.01 -5.25 13.87
C TYR A 201 9.10 -6.39 13.43
N HIS A 202 8.54 -6.28 12.25
CA HIS A 202 7.66 -7.23 11.56
C HIS A 202 8.18 -7.51 10.14
N THR A 203 7.60 -8.49 9.47
CA THR A 203 8.00 -8.91 8.11
C THR A 203 7.56 -7.96 6.99
N SER A 204 7.09 -6.74 7.28
CA SER A 204 6.53 -5.81 6.29
C SER A 204 7.56 -5.37 5.24
N PHE A 205 8.81 -5.16 5.65
CA PHE A 205 9.80 -4.49 4.81
C PHE A 205 10.64 -5.41 3.92
N VAL A 206 10.26 -6.68 3.77
CA VAL A 206 11.04 -7.64 2.94
C VAL A 206 11.12 -7.21 1.47
N TYR A 207 10.07 -6.60 0.93
CA TYR A 207 10.06 -6.07 -0.43
C TYR A 207 10.91 -4.81 -0.58
N LEU A 208 10.92 -3.95 0.44
CA LEU A 208 11.79 -2.78 0.48
C LEU A 208 13.26 -3.22 0.52
N ALA A 209 13.57 -4.23 1.32
CA ALA A 209 14.91 -4.81 1.41
C ALA A 209 15.37 -5.39 0.06
N ASP A 210 14.52 -6.17 -0.60
CA ASP A 210 14.81 -6.73 -1.93
C ASP A 210 15.00 -5.63 -3.00
N ALA A 211 14.16 -4.60 -2.99
CA ALA A 211 14.24 -3.51 -3.97
C ALA A 211 15.52 -2.69 -3.86
N PHE A 212 16.05 -2.50 -2.64
CA PHE A 212 17.19 -1.63 -2.37
C PHE A 212 18.47 -2.37 -1.93
N GLY A 213 18.42 -3.70 -1.85
CA GLY A 213 19.59 -4.56 -1.69
C GLY A 213 20.19 -4.57 -0.29
N PHE A 214 19.40 -4.39 0.76
CA PHE A 214 19.79 -4.69 2.14
C PHE A 214 19.10 -5.98 2.62
N THR A 215 19.55 -6.55 3.74
CA THR A 215 19.05 -7.83 4.23
C THR A 215 18.39 -7.67 5.61
N ILE A 216 17.16 -8.13 5.76
CA ILE A 216 16.53 -8.32 7.07
C ILE A 216 16.99 -9.69 7.58
N THR A 217 17.73 -9.69 8.69
CA THR A 217 18.34 -10.92 9.21
C THR A 217 17.54 -11.55 10.35
N ASP A 218 16.72 -10.76 11.02
CA ASP A 218 15.81 -11.22 12.08
C ASP A 218 14.68 -10.21 12.32
N GLU A 219 13.63 -10.62 13.04
CA GLU A 219 12.51 -9.79 13.43
C GLU A 219 12.36 -9.70 14.95
N VAL A 220 11.85 -8.54 15.42
CA VAL A 220 11.50 -8.35 16.84
C VAL A 220 10.34 -9.26 17.23
N GLU A 221 9.34 -9.38 16.39
CA GLU A 221 8.29 -10.40 16.52
C GLU A 221 8.84 -11.76 16.10
N PRO A 222 8.88 -12.77 17.00
CA PRO A 222 9.40 -14.11 16.66
C PRO A 222 8.55 -14.82 15.61
N LYS A 223 7.30 -14.37 15.48
CA LYS A 223 6.33 -14.74 14.44
C LYS A 223 5.41 -13.54 14.23
N PRO A 224 4.95 -13.29 13.00
CA PRO A 224 4.07 -12.16 12.70
C PRO A 224 2.87 -12.07 13.65
N GLY A 225 2.64 -10.90 14.27
CA GLY A 225 1.55 -10.66 15.21
C GLY A 225 1.73 -11.27 16.61
N ILE A 226 2.90 -11.86 16.93
CA ILE A 226 3.17 -12.45 18.24
C ILE A 226 4.24 -11.62 18.97
N ALA A 227 3.88 -11.08 20.13
CA ALA A 227 4.76 -10.27 20.95
C ALA A 227 6.04 -11.04 21.34
N PRO A 228 7.22 -10.38 21.36
CA PRO A 228 8.48 -11.03 21.67
C PRO A 228 8.57 -11.44 23.15
N SER A 229 9.12 -12.62 23.40
CA SER A 229 9.48 -13.06 24.76
C SER A 229 10.80 -12.43 25.21
N ALA A 230 11.04 -12.38 26.53
CA ALA A 230 12.33 -11.93 27.08
C ALA A 230 13.52 -12.78 26.56
N SER A 231 13.31 -14.09 26.36
CA SER A 231 14.32 -14.99 25.79
C SER A 231 14.67 -14.60 24.36
N HIS A 232 13.67 -14.33 23.53
CA HIS A 232 13.87 -13.89 22.13
C HIS A 232 14.60 -12.54 22.08
N LEU A 233 14.16 -11.55 22.86
CA LEU A 233 14.85 -10.24 22.94
C LEU A 233 16.33 -10.41 23.37
N SER A 234 16.62 -11.30 24.32
CA SER A 234 18.01 -11.59 24.74
C SER A 234 18.83 -12.24 23.61
N GLN A 235 18.22 -13.05 22.76
CA GLN A 235 18.86 -13.60 21.56
C GLN A 235 19.18 -12.51 20.54
N LEU A 236 18.23 -11.62 20.27
CA LEU A 236 18.43 -10.46 19.40
C LEU A 236 19.57 -9.56 19.89
N VAL A 237 19.65 -9.26 21.21
CA VAL A 237 20.76 -8.48 21.78
C VAL A 237 22.11 -9.13 21.47
N ARG A 238 22.24 -10.46 21.64
CA ARG A 238 23.49 -11.16 21.32
C ARG A 238 23.81 -11.08 19.84
N ARG A 239 22.82 -11.28 18.97
CA ARG A 239 23.00 -11.25 17.52
C ARG A 239 23.40 -9.86 17.03
N ILE A 240 22.69 -8.80 17.48
CA ILE A 240 23.00 -7.41 17.15
C ILE A 240 24.45 -7.08 17.47
N LYS A 241 24.93 -7.47 18.67
CA LYS A 241 26.32 -7.24 19.09
C LYS A 241 27.32 -8.05 18.27
N ALA A 242 27.04 -9.34 18.03
CA ALA A 242 27.94 -10.22 17.30
C ALA A 242 28.09 -9.82 15.82
N GLU A 243 27.01 -9.47 15.16
CA GLU A 243 26.97 -9.12 13.75
C GLU A 243 27.14 -7.61 13.52
N ARG A 244 27.23 -6.80 14.60
CA ARG A 244 27.33 -5.33 14.57
C ARG A 244 26.22 -4.69 13.75
N ILE A 245 24.97 -5.14 13.96
CA ILE A 245 23.82 -4.61 13.26
C ILE A 245 23.52 -3.21 13.81
N GLU A 246 23.49 -2.22 12.92
CA GLU A 246 23.38 -0.81 13.32
C GLU A 246 21.95 -0.28 13.31
N ARG A 247 21.01 -0.98 12.68
CA ARG A 247 19.66 -0.43 12.44
C ARG A 247 18.57 -1.44 12.69
N LEU A 248 17.52 -0.96 13.38
CA LEU A 248 16.22 -1.59 13.54
C LEU A 248 15.20 -0.72 12.80
N ILE A 249 14.44 -1.32 11.90
CA ILE A 249 13.33 -0.67 11.19
C ILE A 249 11.99 -1.15 11.75
N MET A 250 11.04 -0.24 11.95
CA MET A 250 9.73 -0.56 12.50
C MET A 250 8.64 0.38 11.98
N GLU A 251 7.41 -0.06 12.04
CA GLU A 251 6.24 0.72 11.71
C GLU A 251 5.81 1.61 12.88
N PRO A 252 5.14 2.75 12.61
CA PRO A 252 4.79 3.72 13.66
C PRO A 252 3.67 3.26 14.60
N TYR A 253 2.90 2.23 14.26
CA TYR A 253 1.80 1.73 15.10
C TYR A 253 2.21 0.61 16.06
N TYR A 254 3.44 0.08 15.95
CA TYR A 254 3.96 -0.88 16.94
C TYR A 254 4.43 -0.20 18.21
N GLU A 255 4.29 -0.91 19.34
CA GLU A 255 4.82 -0.46 20.62
C GLU A 255 6.34 -0.36 20.60
N GLN A 256 6.84 0.79 21.03
CA GLN A 256 8.29 1.07 21.02
C GLN A 256 9.07 0.33 22.12
N ARG A 257 8.38 -0.25 23.12
CA ARG A 257 9.02 -0.85 24.31
C ARG A 257 10.12 -1.87 23.97
N SER A 258 9.83 -2.79 23.07
CA SER A 258 10.80 -3.83 22.66
C SER A 258 11.95 -3.24 21.86
N ALA A 259 11.67 -2.29 20.97
CA ALA A 259 12.69 -1.60 20.19
C ALA A 259 13.60 -0.75 21.10
N SER A 260 13.02 0.01 22.05
CA SER A 260 13.78 0.78 23.04
C SER A 260 14.67 -0.10 23.91
N TYR A 261 14.18 -1.27 24.36
CA TYR A 261 15.00 -2.22 25.08
C TYR A 261 16.21 -2.68 24.27
N LEU A 262 16.03 -3.01 22.98
CA LEU A 262 17.13 -3.39 22.11
C LEU A 262 18.11 -2.22 21.91
N HIS A 263 17.63 -1.01 21.77
CA HIS A 263 18.46 0.20 21.70
C HIS A 263 19.29 0.37 22.97
N ASP A 264 18.66 0.34 24.14
CA ASP A 264 19.34 0.50 25.45
C ASP A 264 20.45 -0.54 25.68
N GLN A 265 20.23 -1.77 25.20
CA GLN A 265 21.19 -2.87 25.39
C GLN A 265 22.31 -2.89 24.35
N THR A 266 22.13 -2.30 23.17
CA THR A 266 23.05 -2.50 22.03
C THR A 266 23.52 -1.23 21.36
N GLY A 267 22.81 -0.11 21.57
CA GLY A 267 23.03 1.13 20.80
C GLY A 267 22.45 1.08 19.39
N ILE A 268 21.66 0.04 19.02
CA ILE A 268 21.05 -0.05 17.69
C ILE A 268 20.15 1.16 17.42
N ARG A 269 20.26 1.77 16.24
CA ARG A 269 19.43 2.91 15.87
C ARG A 269 18.03 2.44 15.44
N ILE A 270 17.00 3.07 15.97
CA ILE A 270 15.60 2.79 15.60
C ILE A 270 15.18 3.74 14.49
N ALA A 271 14.79 3.19 13.34
CA ALA A 271 14.19 3.93 12.23
C ALA A 271 12.70 3.59 12.13
N VAL A 272 11.84 4.54 12.52
CA VAL A 272 10.38 4.39 12.39
C VAL A 272 10.00 4.77 10.97
N LEU A 273 9.65 3.79 10.15
CA LEU A 273 9.33 3.95 8.74
C LEU A 273 7.82 3.99 8.52
N PRO A 274 7.28 4.98 7.79
CA PRO A 274 5.90 4.90 7.33
C PRO A 274 5.77 3.73 6.36
N GLN A 275 4.73 2.93 6.52
CA GLN A 275 4.49 1.81 5.60
C GLN A 275 3.35 2.09 4.61
N SER A 276 2.65 3.20 4.75
CA SER A 276 1.48 3.50 3.92
C SER A 276 1.35 5.00 3.65
N VAL A 277 0.74 5.31 2.52
CA VAL A 277 0.24 6.66 2.23
C VAL A 277 -0.73 7.07 3.33
N GLY A 278 -0.64 8.32 3.78
CA GLY A 278 -1.46 8.82 4.88
C GLY A 278 -0.98 8.42 6.29
N ALA A 279 0.13 7.67 6.42
CA ALA A 279 0.75 7.42 7.73
C ALA A 279 1.22 8.70 8.41
N LEU A 280 1.63 9.68 7.63
CA LEU A 280 1.96 11.04 8.07
C LEU A 280 1.24 12.06 7.16
N PRO A 281 0.89 13.27 7.63
CA PRO A 281 0.12 14.24 6.85
C PRO A 281 0.75 14.67 5.52
N GLN A 282 2.08 14.64 5.43
CA GLN A 282 2.82 14.99 4.20
C GLN A 282 2.89 13.85 3.19
N ILE A 283 2.61 12.61 3.56
CA ILE A 283 2.60 11.44 2.66
C ILE A 283 1.22 11.34 2.00
N ARG A 284 1.07 11.97 0.84
CA ARG A 284 -0.21 12.06 0.10
C ARG A 284 -0.25 11.23 -1.15
N THR A 285 0.91 10.91 -1.71
CA THR A 285 1.08 10.10 -2.92
C THR A 285 1.93 8.87 -2.64
N TYR A 286 1.86 7.92 -3.54
CA TYR A 286 2.72 6.74 -3.50
C TYR A 286 4.22 7.12 -3.57
N PHE A 287 4.55 8.20 -4.26
CA PHE A 287 5.92 8.70 -4.35
C PHE A 287 6.40 9.34 -3.04
N ASP A 288 5.53 10.09 -2.34
CA ASP A 288 5.87 10.70 -1.05
C ASP A 288 6.20 9.63 0.00
N LEU A 289 5.57 8.46 -0.07
CA LEU A 289 5.87 7.34 0.82
C LEU A 289 7.34 6.95 0.73
N PHE A 290 7.84 6.73 -0.48
CA PHE A 290 9.26 6.37 -0.67
C PHE A 290 10.20 7.54 -0.43
N ASP A 291 9.82 8.77 -0.79
CA ASP A 291 10.61 9.96 -0.44
C ASP A 291 10.85 10.03 1.07
N GLN A 292 9.80 9.78 1.87
CA GLN A 292 9.90 9.81 3.33
C GLN A 292 10.70 8.60 3.87
N ILE A 293 10.49 7.38 3.36
CA ILE A 293 11.26 6.20 3.75
C ILE A 293 12.74 6.43 3.48
N VAL A 294 13.10 6.91 2.29
CA VAL A 294 14.48 7.19 1.90
C VAL A 294 15.09 8.28 2.78
N ALA A 295 14.35 9.36 3.04
CA ALA A 295 14.81 10.43 3.91
C ALA A 295 15.17 9.92 5.33
N ILE A 296 14.33 9.04 5.92
CA ILE A 296 14.59 8.47 7.23
C ILE A 296 15.78 7.51 7.19
N LEU A 297 15.86 6.65 6.17
CA LEU A 297 16.93 5.66 6.06
C LEU A 297 18.32 6.29 5.77
N THR A 298 18.36 7.46 5.15
CA THR A 298 19.59 8.19 4.84
C THR A 298 20.05 9.13 5.95
N GLN A 299 19.23 9.37 6.98
CA GLN A 299 19.67 10.14 8.13
C GLN A 299 20.81 9.42 8.84
N THR A 300 22.02 9.97 8.72
CA THR A 300 23.17 9.61 9.54
C THR A 300 22.96 10.25 10.90
N GLY A 301 22.64 9.44 11.90
CA GLY A 301 22.18 9.80 13.23
C GLY A 301 22.67 11.15 13.77
N SER A 302 21.70 11.95 14.19
CA SER A 302 21.83 12.74 15.40
C SER A 302 20.91 12.08 16.42
N SER A 303 21.53 11.46 17.41
CA SER A 303 20.95 10.96 18.64
C SER A 303 20.08 12.01 19.33
#